data_b9514951cdb6d6a7b738d4cb7cea0585
#
_entry.id   b9514951cdb6d6a7b738d4cb7cea0585
#
_cell.length_a   1.000
_cell.length_b   1.000
_cell.length_c   1.000
_cell.angle_alpha   90.00
_cell.angle_beta   90.00
_cell.angle_gamma   90.00
#
_symmetry.space_group_name_H-M   'P 1'
#
loop_
_entity.id
_entity.type
_entity.pdbx_description
1 polymer ?
#
loop_
_entity_poly.entity_id
_entity_poly.type
_entity_poly.pdbx_seq_one_letter_code
_entity_poly.pdbx_strand_id
1 'polypeptide(L)'
;MIKGTFPIEKFRELETPFYYYDMKVLRDTLDTINKEAGKYENFHVHYAIKANANPKVLKVIREAGLGADCVSGGEVRAAIEAGFPANKVVYAGVGKSDREINLALDYNIHCFNVESEAELLIINELAEKKDKVARIALRINPNVGAHTHSNITTGLAENKFGINLEQIEGVIEQAIALPHIEFVGIHFHIGSQ
;
A
#
# COMPACT_ATOMS: atom_id res chain seq x y z
N MET A 1 -19.66 -17.21 4.42
CA MET A 1 -19.37 -16.03 5.28
C MET A 1 -18.68 -16.53 6.54
N ILE A 2 -17.47 -16.08 6.81
CA ILE A 2 -16.72 -16.42 8.02
C ILE A 2 -17.37 -15.66 9.18
N LYS A 3 -17.86 -16.38 10.20
CA LYS A 3 -18.50 -15.79 11.40
C LYS A 3 -17.53 -15.86 12.57
N GLY A 4 -17.35 -14.72 13.25
CA GLY A 4 -16.58 -14.65 14.50
C GLY A 4 -17.31 -15.24 15.69
N THR A 5 -16.55 -15.51 16.74
CA THR A 5 -17.06 -15.94 18.05
C THR A 5 -16.86 -14.81 19.05
N PHE A 6 -17.90 -14.46 19.80
CA PHE A 6 -17.87 -13.40 20.80
C PHE A 6 -17.99 -14.01 22.20
N PRO A 7 -16.90 -14.09 22.97
CA PRO A 7 -16.91 -14.66 24.33
C PRO A 7 -17.46 -13.64 25.33
N ILE A 8 -18.77 -13.40 25.29
CA ILE A 8 -19.48 -12.35 26.05
C ILE A 8 -19.19 -12.40 27.54
N GLU A 9 -19.13 -13.61 28.12
CA GLU A 9 -18.86 -13.75 29.58
C GLU A 9 -17.48 -13.21 29.96
N LYS A 10 -16.47 -13.42 29.11
CA LYS A 10 -15.12 -12.85 29.32
C LYS A 10 -15.11 -11.33 29.14
N PHE A 11 -15.97 -10.78 28.28
CA PHE A 11 -16.04 -9.34 28.08
C PHE A 11 -16.58 -8.60 29.31
N ARG A 12 -17.40 -9.26 30.13
CA ARG A 12 -17.94 -8.69 31.38
C ARG A 12 -16.86 -8.44 32.45
N GLU A 13 -15.73 -9.13 32.33
CA GLU A 13 -14.59 -9.02 33.24
C GLU A 13 -13.60 -7.90 32.83
N LEU A 14 -13.81 -7.32 31.65
CA LEU A 14 -12.91 -6.31 31.09
C LEU A 14 -13.45 -4.90 31.30
N GLU A 15 -12.54 -3.99 31.61
CA GLU A 15 -12.84 -2.55 31.62
C GLU A 15 -13.12 -2.06 30.18
N THR A 16 -14.18 -1.27 30.03
CA THR A 16 -14.56 -0.66 28.73
C THR A 16 -14.07 0.78 28.64
N PRO A 17 -13.72 1.28 27.41
CA PRO A 17 -13.80 0.60 26.11
C PRO A 17 -12.58 -0.30 25.81
N PHE A 18 -12.76 -1.39 25.04
CA PHE A 18 -11.67 -2.23 24.54
C PHE A 18 -11.93 -2.68 23.10
N TYR A 19 -10.85 -3.08 22.41
CA TYR A 19 -10.91 -3.72 21.08
C TYR A 19 -10.77 -5.24 21.23
N TYR A 20 -11.66 -5.96 20.59
CA TYR A 20 -11.60 -7.42 20.47
C TYR A 20 -11.23 -7.83 19.06
N TYR A 21 -10.20 -8.64 18.92
CA TYR A 21 -9.77 -9.23 17.65
C TYR A 21 -9.98 -10.73 17.66
N ASP A 22 -10.88 -11.25 16.82
CA ASP A 22 -11.02 -12.68 16.62
C ASP A 22 -9.91 -13.18 15.69
N MET A 23 -8.87 -13.70 16.30
CA MET A 23 -7.68 -14.17 15.58
C MET A 23 -7.94 -15.41 14.73
N LYS A 24 -9.00 -16.19 15.06
CA LYS A 24 -9.41 -17.32 14.22
C LYS A 24 -9.99 -16.82 12.91
N VAL A 25 -10.90 -15.85 12.98
CA VAL A 25 -11.48 -15.21 11.78
C VAL A 25 -10.38 -14.60 10.90
N LEU A 26 -9.41 -13.93 11.49
CA LEU A 26 -8.28 -13.36 10.75
C LEU A 26 -7.51 -14.47 10.01
N ARG A 27 -7.13 -15.55 10.69
CA ARG A 27 -6.39 -16.65 10.06
C ARG A 27 -7.19 -17.34 8.96
N ASP A 28 -8.45 -17.68 9.22
CA ASP A 28 -9.34 -18.32 8.22
C ASP A 28 -9.48 -17.43 6.96
N THR A 29 -9.50 -16.11 7.14
CA THR A 29 -9.53 -15.14 6.03
C THR A 29 -8.21 -15.15 5.25
N LEU A 30 -7.08 -15.11 5.94
CA LEU A 30 -5.76 -15.15 5.31
C LEU A 30 -5.52 -16.47 4.56
N ASP A 31 -5.92 -17.59 5.15
CA ASP A 31 -5.85 -18.91 4.50
C ASP A 31 -6.68 -18.93 3.20
N THR A 32 -7.87 -18.34 3.24
CA THR A 32 -8.72 -18.21 2.05
C THR A 32 -8.07 -17.35 0.97
N ILE A 33 -7.52 -16.20 1.34
CA ILE A 33 -6.80 -15.30 0.42
C ILE A 33 -5.62 -16.06 -0.22
N ASN A 34 -4.79 -16.70 0.59
CA ASN A 34 -3.61 -17.43 0.10
C ASN A 34 -3.99 -18.60 -0.81
N LYS A 35 -5.06 -19.31 -0.50
CA LYS A 35 -5.58 -20.40 -1.34
C LYS A 35 -6.04 -19.88 -2.71
N GLU A 36 -6.71 -18.73 -2.76
CA GLU A 36 -7.20 -18.17 -4.02
C GLU A 36 -6.07 -17.49 -4.81
N ALA A 37 -5.24 -16.68 -4.15
CA ALA A 37 -4.10 -16.00 -4.77
C ALA A 37 -3.04 -17.00 -5.29
N GLY A 38 -2.79 -18.07 -4.53
CA GLY A 38 -1.82 -19.11 -4.89
C GLY A 38 -2.16 -19.94 -6.12
N LYS A 39 -3.33 -19.71 -6.73
CA LYS A 39 -3.67 -20.27 -8.04
C LYS A 39 -2.92 -19.58 -9.20
N TYR A 40 -2.31 -18.44 -8.94
CA TYR A 40 -1.64 -17.59 -9.91
C TYR A 40 -0.21 -17.29 -9.46
N GLU A 41 0.79 -17.73 -10.20
CA GLU A 41 2.20 -17.63 -9.81
C GLU A 41 2.70 -16.20 -9.57
N ASN A 42 2.17 -15.24 -10.35
CA ASN A 42 2.61 -13.84 -10.32
C ASN A 42 1.62 -12.90 -9.59
N PHE A 43 0.76 -13.47 -8.75
CA PHE A 43 -0.23 -12.68 -8.00
C PHE A 43 0.18 -12.56 -6.53
N HIS A 44 0.46 -11.32 -6.11
CA HIS A 44 0.89 -11.02 -4.74
C HIS A 44 -0.13 -10.12 -4.04
N VAL A 45 -0.51 -10.50 -2.83
CA VAL A 45 -1.45 -9.72 -2.01
C VAL A 45 -0.68 -8.89 -1.01
N HIS A 46 -1.01 -7.60 -0.92
CA HIS A 46 -0.46 -6.67 0.05
C HIS A 46 -1.58 -6.17 0.97
N TYR A 47 -1.29 -6.15 2.27
CA TYR A 47 -2.21 -5.64 3.28
C TYR A 47 -2.04 -4.13 3.45
N ALA A 48 -3.14 -3.39 3.37
CA ALA A 48 -3.14 -1.94 3.63
C ALA A 48 -2.98 -1.65 5.12
N ILE A 49 -1.79 -1.19 5.53
CA ILE A 49 -1.43 -0.94 6.93
C ILE A 49 -2.38 0.06 7.60
N LYS A 50 -2.89 1.03 6.84
CA LYS A 50 -3.86 2.03 7.32
C LYS A 50 -5.13 1.42 7.93
N ALA A 51 -5.49 0.19 7.57
CA ALA A 51 -6.66 -0.48 8.12
C ALA A 51 -6.46 -0.84 9.60
N ASN A 52 -5.27 -1.35 9.96
CA ASN A 52 -4.90 -1.60 11.34
C ASN A 52 -3.39 -1.86 11.46
N ALA A 53 -2.68 -0.95 12.10
CA ALA A 53 -1.24 -1.05 12.34
C ALA A 53 -0.86 -1.73 13.67
N ASN A 54 -1.81 -2.42 14.33
CA ASN A 54 -1.50 -3.13 15.58
C ASN A 54 -0.42 -4.19 15.35
N PRO A 55 0.72 -4.18 16.07
CA PRO A 55 1.84 -5.08 15.83
C PRO A 55 1.48 -6.56 15.90
N LYS A 56 0.50 -6.95 16.76
CA LYS A 56 0.04 -8.35 16.88
C LYS A 56 -0.76 -8.78 15.64
N VAL A 57 -1.54 -7.87 15.06
CA VAL A 57 -2.29 -8.11 13.82
C VAL A 57 -1.31 -8.18 12.65
N LEU A 58 -0.41 -7.21 12.53
CA LEU A 58 0.61 -7.18 11.47
C LEU A 58 1.48 -8.43 11.47
N LYS A 59 1.88 -8.92 12.65
CA LYS A 59 2.66 -10.15 12.79
C LYS A 59 1.94 -11.35 12.14
N VAL A 60 0.65 -11.52 12.40
CA VAL A 60 -0.12 -12.65 11.83
C VAL A 60 -0.26 -12.52 10.31
N ILE A 61 -0.49 -11.31 9.81
CA ILE A 61 -0.60 -11.04 8.38
C ILE A 61 0.73 -11.31 7.66
N ARG A 62 1.85 -10.84 8.25
CA ARG A 62 3.20 -11.13 7.75
C ARG A 62 3.51 -12.63 7.76
N GLU A 63 3.17 -13.34 8.84
CA GLU A 63 3.36 -14.81 8.95
C GLU A 63 2.57 -15.58 7.90
N ALA A 64 1.44 -15.04 7.46
CA ALA A 64 0.67 -15.58 6.34
C ALA A 64 1.32 -15.29 4.96
N GLY A 65 2.41 -14.52 4.91
CA GLY A 65 3.20 -14.29 3.70
C GLY A 65 2.78 -13.10 2.85
N LEU A 66 1.79 -12.32 3.27
CA LEU A 66 1.36 -11.12 2.55
C LEU A 66 2.45 -10.02 2.58
N GLY A 67 2.40 -9.13 1.59
CA GLY A 67 3.15 -7.87 1.61
C GLY A 67 2.44 -6.77 2.39
N ALA A 68 3.06 -5.60 2.46
CA ALA A 68 2.50 -4.40 3.09
C ALA A 68 2.29 -3.29 2.07
N ASP A 69 1.11 -2.69 2.06
CA ASP A 69 0.78 -1.47 1.33
C ASP A 69 0.69 -0.31 2.32
N CYS A 70 1.58 0.67 2.16
CA CYS A 70 1.79 1.78 3.08
C CYS A 70 1.44 3.10 2.40
N VAL A 71 0.90 4.06 3.15
CA VAL A 71 0.56 5.41 2.65
C VAL A 71 1.25 6.53 3.44
N SER A 72 2.18 6.18 4.32
CA SER A 72 3.04 7.13 5.04
C SER A 72 4.36 6.48 5.44
N GLY A 73 5.40 7.28 5.69
CA GLY A 73 6.67 6.78 6.24
C GLY A 73 6.52 6.11 7.61
N GLY A 74 5.53 6.53 8.40
CA GLY A 74 5.18 5.89 9.66
C GLY A 74 4.69 4.45 9.46
N GLU A 75 3.86 4.22 8.44
CA GLU A 75 3.39 2.88 8.08
C GLU A 75 4.50 2.01 7.48
N VAL A 76 5.39 2.58 6.65
CA VAL A 76 6.59 1.88 6.16
C VAL A 76 7.43 1.39 7.34
N ARG A 77 7.70 2.26 8.32
CA ARG A 77 8.43 1.88 9.54
C ARG A 77 7.70 0.78 10.30
N ALA A 78 6.39 0.92 10.54
CA ALA A 78 5.60 -0.08 11.25
C ALA A 78 5.62 -1.45 10.54
N ALA A 79 5.58 -1.47 9.21
CA ALA A 79 5.70 -2.70 8.42
C ALA A 79 7.07 -3.36 8.61
N ILE A 80 8.17 -2.59 8.51
CA ILE A 80 9.52 -3.10 8.71
C ILE A 80 9.74 -3.61 10.15
N GLU A 81 9.28 -2.84 11.15
CA GLU A 81 9.37 -3.23 12.57
C GLU A 81 8.53 -4.48 12.88
N ALA A 82 7.40 -4.67 12.20
CA ALA A 82 6.61 -5.90 12.28
C ALA A 82 7.26 -7.10 11.54
N GLY A 83 8.38 -6.86 10.84
CA GLY A 83 9.18 -7.88 10.17
C GLY A 83 8.73 -8.22 8.75
N PHE A 84 7.93 -7.37 8.10
CA PHE A 84 7.67 -7.55 6.67
C PHE A 84 8.98 -7.43 5.90
N PRO A 85 9.27 -8.36 4.95
CA PRO A 85 10.42 -8.22 4.07
C PRO A 85 10.32 -6.92 3.27
N ALA A 86 11.38 -6.13 3.21
CA ALA A 86 11.38 -4.84 2.53
C ALA A 86 10.96 -4.96 1.05
N ASN A 87 11.37 -6.03 0.38
CA ASN A 87 10.99 -6.36 -0.99
C ASN A 87 9.50 -6.78 -1.15
N LYS A 88 8.71 -6.71 -0.08
CA LYS A 88 7.25 -6.89 -0.07
C LYS A 88 6.52 -5.66 0.52
N VAL A 89 7.21 -4.53 0.62
CA VAL A 89 6.63 -3.27 1.09
C VAL A 89 6.49 -2.32 -0.09
N VAL A 90 5.29 -1.81 -0.33
CA VAL A 90 5.01 -0.77 -1.32
C VAL A 90 4.57 0.51 -0.61
N TYR A 91 4.88 1.68 -1.20
CA TYR A 91 4.59 2.96 -0.61
C TYR A 91 3.85 3.87 -1.59
N ALA A 92 2.56 4.09 -1.33
CA ALA A 92 1.65 4.95 -2.08
C ALA A 92 1.35 6.26 -1.32
N GLY A 93 0.52 7.14 -1.90
CA GLY A 93 0.07 8.38 -1.27
C GLY A 93 0.70 9.63 -1.86
N VAL A 94 -0.09 10.71 -1.90
CA VAL A 94 0.23 11.99 -2.56
C VAL A 94 1.12 12.93 -1.73
N GLY A 95 1.37 12.63 -0.49
CA GLY A 95 2.05 13.53 0.45
C GLY A 95 3.38 12.99 0.97
N LYS A 96 4.12 12.21 0.16
CA LYS A 96 5.44 11.71 0.55
C LYS A 96 6.42 12.88 0.71
N SER A 97 6.93 13.07 1.92
CA SER A 97 7.99 14.05 2.18
C SER A 97 9.36 13.48 1.86
N ASP A 98 10.35 14.35 1.61
CA ASP A 98 11.75 13.96 1.36
C ASP A 98 12.28 13.04 2.47
N ARG A 99 11.92 13.30 3.72
CA ARG A 99 12.31 12.47 4.86
C ARG A 99 11.75 11.07 4.76
N GLU A 100 10.51 10.92 4.33
CA GLU A 100 9.84 9.63 4.21
C GLU A 100 10.31 8.85 2.97
N ILE A 101 10.58 9.56 1.87
CA ILE A 101 11.20 8.97 0.68
C ILE A 101 12.59 8.45 1.05
N ASN A 102 13.41 9.26 1.73
CA ASN A 102 14.73 8.84 2.20
C ASN A 102 14.68 7.63 3.13
N LEU A 103 13.72 7.58 4.06
CA LEU A 103 13.48 6.42 4.93
C LEU A 103 13.18 5.15 4.13
N ALA A 104 12.29 5.25 3.15
CA ALA A 104 11.90 4.13 2.31
C ALA A 104 13.04 3.66 1.39
N LEU A 105 13.86 4.59 0.87
CA LEU A 105 15.10 4.28 0.15
C LEU A 105 16.11 3.56 1.05
N ASP A 106 16.24 3.97 2.32
CA ASP A 106 17.16 3.33 3.26
C ASP A 106 16.76 1.89 3.56
N TYR A 107 15.48 1.63 3.71
CA TYR A 107 14.92 0.28 3.87
C TYR A 107 14.96 -0.55 2.59
N ASN A 108 15.20 0.06 1.43
CA ASN A 108 15.17 -0.61 0.12
C ASN A 108 13.84 -1.34 -0.12
N ILE A 109 12.74 -0.61 0.03
CA ILE A 109 11.39 -1.15 -0.17
C ILE A 109 11.18 -1.67 -1.60
N HIS A 110 10.14 -2.48 -1.80
CA HIS A 110 9.84 -3.05 -3.12
C HIS A 110 9.57 -1.99 -4.18
N CYS A 111 8.71 -1.00 -3.88
CA CYS A 111 8.27 -0.04 -4.89
C CYS A 111 7.64 1.21 -4.25
N PHE A 112 7.90 2.37 -4.86
CA PHE A 112 7.10 3.58 -4.66
C PHE A 112 6.00 3.62 -5.72
N ASN A 113 4.74 3.79 -5.29
CA ASN A 113 3.64 4.13 -6.18
C ASN A 113 3.61 5.64 -6.32
N VAL A 114 4.10 6.14 -7.44
CA VAL A 114 4.31 7.57 -7.73
C VAL A 114 3.03 8.20 -8.24
N GLU A 115 2.65 9.32 -7.66
CA GLU A 115 1.35 9.96 -7.89
C GLU A 115 1.44 11.13 -8.90
N SER A 116 2.65 11.63 -9.20
CA SER A 116 2.87 12.75 -10.10
C SER A 116 4.28 12.78 -10.69
N GLU A 117 4.45 13.49 -11.79
CA GLU A 117 5.76 13.74 -12.42
C GLU A 117 6.73 14.47 -11.47
N ALA A 118 6.24 15.45 -10.71
CA ALA A 118 7.06 16.17 -9.74
C ALA A 118 7.62 15.22 -8.66
N GLU A 119 6.80 14.29 -8.17
CA GLU A 119 7.25 13.29 -7.21
C GLU A 119 8.31 12.36 -7.83
N LEU A 120 8.12 11.93 -9.09
CA LEU A 120 9.10 11.12 -9.81
C LEU A 120 10.49 11.77 -9.81
N LEU A 121 10.56 13.06 -10.14
CA LEU A 121 11.82 13.81 -10.19
C LEU A 121 12.47 13.94 -8.81
N ILE A 122 11.68 14.18 -7.76
CA ILE A 122 12.18 14.24 -6.38
C ILE A 122 12.72 12.88 -5.93
N ILE A 123 12.03 11.78 -6.24
CA ILE A 123 12.52 10.43 -5.89
C ILE A 123 13.85 10.15 -6.61
N ASN A 124 13.97 10.51 -7.91
CA ASN A 124 15.23 10.36 -8.63
C ASN A 124 16.37 11.14 -7.97
N GLU A 125 16.16 12.43 -7.65
CA GLU A 125 17.16 13.29 -6.99
C GLU A 125 17.60 12.72 -5.62
N LEU A 126 16.64 12.26 -4.81
CA LEU A 126 16.95 11.70 -3.49
C LEU A 126 17.64 10.34 -3.59
N ALA A 127 17.31 9.53 -4.59
CA ALA A 127 17.98 8.26 -4.87
C ALA A 127 19.42 8.50 -5.34
N GLU A 128 19.65 9.49 -6.23
CA GLU A 128 20.98 9.90 -6.66
C GLU A 128 21.87 10.29 -5.47
N LYS A 129 21.38 11.17 -4.59
CA LYS A 129 22.12 11.59 -3.38
C LYS A 129 22.54 10.44 -2.46
N LYS A 130 21.89 9.29 -2.59
CA LYS A 130 22.15 8.08 -1.79
C LYS A 130 22.90 7.00 -2.59
N ASP A 131 23.23 7.27 -3.85
CA ASP A 131 23.83 6.26 -4.77
C ASP A 131 22.95 4.99 -4.83
N LYS A 132 21.62 5.20 -4.96
CA LYS A 132 20.63 4.13 -5.04
C LYS A 132 19.80 4.25 -6.31
N VAL A 133 19.09 3.18 -6.62
CA VAL A 133 18.05 3.14 -7.65
C VAL A 133 16.71 2.88 -6.96
N ALA A 134 15.75 3.77 -7.17
CA ALA A 134 14.40 3.64 -6.64
C ALA A 134 13.53 2.85 -7.62
N ARG A 135 12.90 1.79 -7.15
CA ARG A 135 11.88 1.07 -7.92
C ARG A 135 10.57 1.79 -7.81
N ILE A 136 9.93 2.07 -8.95
CA ILE A 136 8.68 2.82 -8.99
C ILE A 136 7.63 2.16 -9.87
N ALA A 137 6.37 2.32 -9.48
CA ALA A 137 5.20 2.18 -10.35
C ALA A 137 4.51 3.55 -10.48
N LEU A 138 4.08 3.92 -11.67
CA LEU A 138 3.35 5.17 -11.89
C LEU A 138 1.86 4.94 -11.66
N ARG A 139 1.26 5.72 -10.76
CA ARG A 139 -0.18 5.68 -10.54
C ARG A 139 -0.89 6.45 -11.63
N ILE A 140 -1.71 5.76 -12.37
CA ILE A 140 -2.60 6.35 -13.36
C ILE A 140 -3.96 6.69 -12.74
N ASN A 141 -4.55 7.80 -13.19
CA ASN A 141 -5.95 8.08 -12.96
C ASN A 141 -6.76 7.44 -14.09
N PRO A 142 -7.48 6.31 -13.85
CA PRO A 142 -8.18 5.59 -14.90
C PRO A 142 -9.45 6.32 -15.38
N ASN A 143 -9.81 7.44 -14.74
CA ASN A 143 -11.01 8.24 -15.01
C ASN A 143 -12.32 7.42 -15.07
N VAL A 144 -12.36 6.27 -14.39
CA VAL A 144 -13.59 5.47 -14.24
C VAL A 144 -14.39 5.94 -13.05
N GLY A 145 -15.66 6.24 -13.24
CA GLY A 145 -16.59 6.56 -12.16
C GLY A 145 -16.80 5.32 -11.29
N ALA A 146 -16.42 5.38 -10.02
CA ALA A 146 -16.92 4.41 -9.06
C ALA A 146 -18.42 4.66 -8.93
N HIS A 147 -19.25 3.63 -9.13
CA HIS A 147 -20.68 3.68 -8.86
C HIS A 147 -20.93 3.73 -7.34
N THR A 148 -20.58 4.87 -6.72
CA THR A 148 -20.92 5.17 -5.33
C THR A 148 -22.19 5.99 -5.28
N HIS A 149 -22.96 5.84 -4.19
CA HIS A 149 -24.19 6.61 -3.93
C HIS A 149 -24.01 8.08 -4.28
N SER A 150 -25.01 8.69 -4.94
CA SER A 150 -25.02 10.07 -5.45
C SER A 150 -24.69 11.16 -4.42
N ASN A 151 -24.75 10.86 -3.12
CA ASN A 151 -24.41 11.77 -2.02
C ASN A 151 -22.95 11.66 -1.54
N ILE A 152 -22.15 10.76 -2.12
CA ILE A 152 -20.71 10.56 -1.80
C ILE A 152 -19.85 10.83 -3.05
N THR A 153 -20.44 11.36 -4.10
CA THR A 153 -19.70 11.73 -5.32
C THR A 153 -18.85 12.97 -5.06
N THR A 154 -17.75 12.77 -4.33
CA THR A 154 -16.61 13.67 -4.33
C THR A 154 -15.76 13.34 -5.55
N GLY A 155 -16.23 13.69 -6.74
CA GLY A 155 -15.46 13.21 -7.85
C GLY A 155 -15.79 13.85 -9.17
N LEU A 156 -15.60 15.14 -9.30
CA LEU A 156 -15.19 15.72 -10.58
C LEU A 156 -13.81 15.14 -10.91
N ALA A 157 -13.54 14.85 -12.19
CA ALA A 157 -12.28 14.31 -12.68
C ALA A 157 -11.02 15.03 -12.16
N GLU A 158 -11.18 16.26 -11.71
CA GLU A 158 -10.17 17.17 -11.17
C GLU A 158 -9.62 16.76 -9.78
N ASN A 159 -10.31 15.88 -9.04
CA ASN A 159 -9.94 15.53 -7.66
C ASN A 159 -9.44 14.07 -7.48
N LYS A 160 -9.12 13.38 -8.57
CA LYS A 160 -8.57 12.03 -8.49
C LYS A 160 -7.06 12.08 -8.52
N PHE A 161 -6.45 11.33 -7.59
CA PHE A 161 -4.99 11.17 -7.54
C PHE A 161 -4.45 10.39 -8.73
N GLY A 162 -3.16 10.59 -9.02
CA GLY A 162 -2.47 9.91 -10.09
C GLY A 162 -2.35 10.74 -11.36
N ILE A 163 -1.54 10.25 -12.30
CA ILE A 163 -1.22 10.87 -13.58
C ILE A 163 -2.36 10.60 -14.56
N ASN A 164 -2.77 11.61 -15.31
CA ASN A 164 -3.82 11.47 -16.32
C ASN A 164 -3.37 10.57 -17.47
N LEU A 165 -4.32 9.82 -18.04
CA LEU A 165 -4.05 8.90 -19.16
C LEU A 165 -3.38 9.59 -20.37
N GLU A 166 -3.72 10.83 -20.63
CA GLU A 166 -3.16 11.62 -21.73
C GLU A 166 -1.66 11.95 -21.53
N GLN A 167 -1.17 11.93 -20.30
CA GLN A 167 0.21 12.29 -19.94
C GLN A 167 1.08 11.07 -19.66
N ILE A 168 0.47 9.91 -19.45
CA ILE A 168 1.16 8.73 -18.89
C ILE A 168 2.31 8.23 -19.77
N GLU A 169 2.15 8.24 -21.10
CA GLU A 169 3.20 7.78 -22.03
C GLU A 169 4.47 8.62 -21.88
N GLY A 170 4.35 9.95 -21.87
CA GLY A 170 5.50 10.85 -21.69
C GLY A 170 6.16 10.69 -20.33
N VAL A 171 5.37 10.46 -19.26
CA VAL A 171 5.93 10.26 -17.93
C VAL A 171 6.61 8.88 -17.82
N ILE A 172 6.12 7.84 -18.50
CA ILE A 172 6.80 6.54 -18.59
C ILE A 172 8.15 6.69 -19.31
N GLU A 173 8.19 7.36 -20.46
CA GLU A 173 9.44 7.62 -21.20
C GLU A 173 10.44 8.37 -20.33
N GLN A 174 9.98 9.38 -19.59
CA GLN A 174 10.81 10.11 -18.64
C GLN A 174 11.32 9.20 -17.51
N ALA A 175 10.47 8.39 -16.91
CA ALA A 175 10.86 7.46 -15.84
C ALA A 175 11.93 6.46 -16.30
N ILE A 176 11.80 5.94 -17.52
CA ILE A 176 12.79 5.01 -18.12
C ILE A 176 14.13 5.70 -18.37
N ALA A 177 14.12 7.00 -18.69
CA ALA A 177 15.33 7.77 -18.98
C ALA A 177 16.09 8.23 -17.72
N LEU A 178 15.46 8.22 -16.56
CA LEU A 178 16.06 8.67 -15.29
C LEU A 178 17.04 7.64 -14.74
N PRO A 179 18.31 8.03 -14.44
CA PRO A 179 19.37 7.07 -14.11
C PRO A 179 19.21 6.39 -12.75
N HIS A 180 18.48 7.00 -11.81
CA HIS A 180 18.26 6.49 -10.45
C HIS A 180 16.83 5.95 -10.24
N ILE A 181 16.14 5.65 -11.34
CA ILE A 181 14.80 5.08 -11.33
C ILE A 181 14.78 3.73 -12.07
N GLU A 182 14.16 2.74 -11.45
CA GLU A 182 13.75 1.49 -12.10
C GLU A 182 12.22 1.49 -12.22
N PHE A 183 11.72 1.70 -13.44
CA PHE A 183 10.28 1.63 -13.71
C PHE A 183 9.84 0.16 -13.76
N VAL A 184 9.00 -0.25 -12.79
CA VAL A 184 8.57 -1.65 -12.64
C VAL A 184 7.12 -1.89 -13.06
N GLY A 185 6.32 -0.84 -13.26
CA GLY A 185 4.94 -1.01 -13.69
C GLY A 185 4.03 0.18 -13.44
N ILE A 186 2.75 -0.07 -13.58
CA ILE A 186 1.68 0.90 -13.35
C ILE A 186 0.81 0.48 -12.18
N HIS A 187 0.31 1.48 -11.46
CA HIS A 187 -0.60 1.32 -10.34
C HIS A 187 -1.90 2.10 -10.62
N PHE A 188 -3.01 1.62 -10.12
CA PHE A 188 -4.27 2.36 -10.13
C PHE A 188 -5.14 1.99 -8.93
N HIS A 189 -6.04 2.90 -8.56
CA HIS A 189 -6.98 2.71 -7.48
C HIS A 189 -8.40 2.98 -8.00
N ILE A 190 -9.27 1.99 -7.90
CA ILE A 190 -10.63 2.05 -8.43
C ILE A 190 -11.71 2.25 -7.36
N GLY A 191 -11.31 2.43 -6.12
CA GLY A 191 -12.21 2.71 -5.00
C GLY A 191 -11.94 1.83 -3.78
N SER A 192 -12.49 2.26 -2.65
CA SER A 192 -12.33 1.58 -1.34
C SER A 192 -13.49 0.63 -1.01
N GLN A 193 -14.51 0.54 -1.87
CA GLN A 193 -15.74 -0.24 -1.66
C GLN A 193 -16.11 -1.03 -2.91
#